data_3278f53ac813b6b85bbd0d09f73c5776
#
_entry.id   3278f53ac813b6b85bbd0d09f73c5776
#
_cell.length_a   1.000
_cell.length_b   1.000
_cell.length_c   1.000
_cell.angle_alpha   90.00
_cell.angle_beta   90.00
_cell.angle_gamma   90.00
#
_symmetry.space_group_name_H-M   'P 1'
#
loop_
_entity.id
_entity.type
_entity.pdbx_description
1 polymer ?
#
loop_
_entity_poly.entity_id
_entity_poly.type
_entity_poly.pdbx_seq_one_letter_code
_entity_poly.pdbx_strand_id
1 'polypeptide(L)'
;MVRDHMSDKPATATQRSERPAASDEPRRMMTSFGQIVTLMMRSAKYRHAFLAELDWLVAPAVATRQYSVAESQPNGADLAMPVAAIMWACVSPEVDARLSEARERPRLRPSEWRSGQIPWLVETVGDAKAAAILLKRLVEGPLCRNRRENDCAGRRQVQGRNCAQPGGQSHE
;
A
#
# COMPACT_ATOMS: atom_id res chain seq x y z
N MET A 1 -12.94 -12.35 71.86
CA MET A 1 -11.69 -12.25 71.08
C MET A 1 -11.71 -13.28 70.01
N VAL A 2 -12.14 -12.89 68.82
CA VAL A 2 -12.06 -13.71 67.62
C VAL A 2 -11.53 -12.78 66.52
N ARG A 3 -10.36 -13.06 65.96
CA ARG A 3 -9.72 -12.32 64.91
C ARG A 3 -10.18 -12.88 63.56
N ASP A 4 -10.89 -12.09 62.79
CA ASP A 4 -11.22 -12.37 61.39
C ASP A 4 -9.97 -12.15 60.52
N HIS A 5 -9.56 -13.22 59.88
CA HIS A 5 -8.45 -13.24 58.91
C HIS A 5 -9.03 -13.04 57.53
N MET A 6 -9.05 -11.78 57.06
CA MET A 6 -9.39 -11.45 55.66
C MET A 6 -8.25 -11.90 54.74
N SER A 7 -8.55 -12.92 53.98
CA SER A 7 -7.63 -13.46 52.92
C SER A 7 -7.77 -12.57 51.70
N ASP A 8 -6.76 -11.76 51.46
CA ASP A 8 -6.62 -10.93 50.27
C ASP A 8 -6.20 -11.82 49.12
N LYS A 9 -7.08 -11.97 48.12
CA LYS A 9 -6.82 -12.75 46.91
C LYS A 9 -6.36 -11.80 45.83
N PRO A 10 -5.11 -11.92 45.31
CA PRO A 10 -4.65 -11.04 44.23
C PRO A 10 -5.42 -11.34 42.95
N ALA A 11 -5.98 -10.27 42.37
CA ALA A 11 -6.61 -10.28 41.08
C ALA A 11 -5.60 -10.65 39.98
N THR A 12 -5.83 -11.77 39.33
CA THR A 12 -5.08 -12.21 38.16
C THR A 12 -5.33 -11.23 37.04
N ALA A 13 -4.36 -10.36 36.77
CA ALA A 13 -4.34 -9.52 35.59
C ALA A 13 -4.26 -10.42 34.35
N THR A 14 -5.37 -10.50 33.63
CA THR A 14 -5.41 -11.16 32.31
C THR A 14 -4.48 -10.42 31.36
N GLN A 15 -3.30 -10.92 31.15
CA GLN A 15 -2.40 -10.48 30.10
C GLN A 15 -3.11 -10.72 28.76
N ARG A 16 -3.62 -9.63 28.19
CA ARG A 16 -4.11 -9.59 26.82
C ARG A 16 -2.90 -9.81 25.92
N SER A 17 -2.72 -11.04 25.49
CA SER A 17 -1.69 -11.42 24.53
C SER A 17 -1.83 -10.54 23.28
N GLU A 18 -0.91 -9.61 23.10
CA GLU A 18 -0.76 -8.84 21.86
C GLU A 18 -0.43 -9.82 20.74
N ARG A 19 -1.42 -10.12 19.92
CA ARG A 19 -1.21 -10.86 18.68
C ARG A 19 -0.29 -10.05 17.78
N PRO A 20 0.73 -10.67 17.19
CA PRO A 20 1.68 -9.97 16.32
C PRO A 20 0.96 -9.33 15.11
N ALA A 21 1.44 -8.16 14.70
CA ALA A 21 0.89 -7.25 13.68
C ALA A 21 0.63 -7.87 12.28
N ALA A 22 1.04 -9.11 12.03
CA ALA A 22 0.81 -9.84 10.78
C ALA A 22 -0.69 -10.15 10.50
N SER A 23 -1.56 -10.11 11.52
CA SER A 23 -2.99 -10.41 11.35
C SER A 23 -3.84 -9.22 10.87
N ASP A 24 -3.29 -7.99 10.88
CA ASP A 24 -4.05 -6.78 10.50
C ASP A 24 -3.95 -6.44 8.99
N GLU A 25 -3.01 -7.00 8.28
CA GLU A 25 -2.75 -6.67 6.88
C GLU A 25 -3.90 -7.01 5.93
N PRO A 26 -4.47 -8.24 5.93
CA PRO A 26 -5.62 -8.55 5.10
C PRO A 26 -6.82 -7.65 5.41
N ARG A 27 -7.01 -7.32 6.69
CA ARG A 27 -8.09 -6.43 7.13
C ARG A 27 -7.93 -5.02 6.59
N ARG A 28 -6.69 -4.47 6.62
CA ARG A 28 -6.38 -3.16 6.05
C ARG A 28 -6.61 -3.13 4.54
N MET A 29 -6.19 -4.17 3.83
CA MET A 29 -6.42 -4.29 2.40
C MET A 29 -7.91 -4.28 2.06
N MET A 30 -8.72 -5.06 2.77
CA MET A 30 -10.17 -5.12 2.57
C MET A 30 -10.85 -3.78 2.92
N THR A 31 -10.40 -3.11 3.97
CA THR A 31 -10.89 -1.77 4.34
C THR A 31 -10.60 -0.78 3.22
N SER A 32 -9.37 -0.72 2.74
CA SER A 32 -8.97 0.21 1.67
C SER A 32 -9.68 -0.08 0.35
N PHE A 33 -9.86 -1.36 0.01
CA PHE A 33 -10.65 -1.76 -1.14
C PHE A 33 -12.10 -1.22 -1.03
N GLY A 34 -12.74 -1.43 0.11
CA GLY A 34 -14.09 -0.92 0.37
C GLY A 34 -14.19 0.61 0.32
N GLN A 35 -13.19 1.31 0.84
CA GLN A 35 -13.12 2.78 0.79
C GLN A 35 -13.03 3.30 -0.65
N ILE A 36 -12.16 2.72 -1.47
CA ILE A 36 -12.00 3.09 -2.89
C ILE A 36 -13.29 2.83 -3.66
N VAL A 37 -13.90 1.65 -3.48
CA VAL A 37 -15.18 1.31 -4.12
C VAL A 37 -16.29 2.27 -3.70
N THR A 38 -16.35 2.65 -2.43
CA THR A 38 -17.33 3.63 -1.91
C THR A 38 -17.18 5.00 -2.60
N LEU A 39 -15.94 5.45 -2.84
CA LEU A 39 -15.68 6.67 -3.59
C LEU A 39 -16.08 6.53 -5.07
N MET A 40 -15.80 5.40 -5.70
CA MET A 40 -16.21 5.11 -7.06
C MET A 40 -17.74 5.14 -7.22
N MET A 41 -18.48 4.53 -6.30
CA MET A 41 -19.94 4.53 -6.31
C MET A 41 -20.55 5.95 -6.25
N ARG A 42 -19.86 6.88 -5.61
CA ARG A 42 -20.30 8.30 -5.53
C ARG A 42 -19.90 9.12 -6.74
N SER A 43 -18.98 8.63 -7.56
CA SER A 43 -18.48 9.33 -8.74
C SER A 43 -19.38 9.10 -9.95
N ALA A 44 -19.80 10.17 -10.61
CA ALA A 44 -20.58 10.09 -11.85
C ALA A 44 -19.86 9.28 -12.95
N LYS A 45 -18.53 9.32 -12.98
CA LYS A 45 -17.67 8.59 -13.93
C LYS A 45 -17.85 7.08 -13.84
N TYR A 46 -18.13 6.55 -12.65
CA TYR A 46 -18.22 5.10 -12.38
C TYR A 46 -19.64 4.60 -12.16
N ARG A 47 -20.66 5.45 -12.38
CA ARG A 47 -22.06 5.09 -12.19
C ARG A 47 -22.51 3.84 -12.97
N HIS A 48 -21.88 3.59 -14.12
CA HIS A 48 -22.17 2.47 -15.01
C HIS A 48 -21.01 1.48 -15.11
N ALA A 49 -20.05 1.55 -14.17
CA ALA A 49 -18.94 0.60 -14.13
C ALA A 49 -19.43 -0.79 -13.73
N PHE A 50 -18.91 -1.82 -14.39
CA PHE A 50 -19.16 -3.21 -14.04
C PHE A 50 -18.21 -3.65 -12.92
N LEU A 51 -18.62 -4.62 -12.10
CA LEU A 51 -17.77 -5.20 -11.06
C LEU A 51 -16.44 -5.76 -11.62
N ALA A 52 -16.48 -6.26 -12.87
CA ALA A 52 -15.27 -6.72 -13.57
C ALA A 52 -14.19 -5.63 -13.75
N GLU A 53 -14.57 -4.34 -13.68
CA GLU A 53 -13.57 -3.25 -13.74
C GLU A 53 -12.74 -3.13 -12.47
N LEU A 54 -13.27 -3.59 -11.34
CA LEU A 54 -12.53 -3.59 -10.07
C LEU A 54 -11.35 -4.55 -10.10
N ASP A 55 -11.45 -5.64 -10.87
CA ASP A 55 -10.42 -6.67 -10.98
C ASP A 55 -9.11 -6.16 -11.61
N TRP A 56 -9.20 -5.24 -12.57
CA TRP A 56 -8.00 -4.69 -13.20
C TRP A 56 -7.59 -3.31 -12.65
N LEU A 57 -8.50 -2.58 -11.98
CA LEU A 57 -8.26 -1.21 -11.52
C LEU A 57 -7.99 -1.13 -10.01
N VAL A 58 -8.85 -1.72 -9.18
CA VAL A 58 -8.77 -1.56 -7.72
C VAL A 58 -8.01 -2.71 -7.07
N ALA A 59 -8.30 -3.95 -7.46
CA ALA A 59 -7.68 -5.12 -6.86
C ALA A 59 -6.14 -5.11 -6.97
N PRO A 60 -5.54 -4.80 -8.15
CA PRO A 60 -4.07 -4.74 -8.26
C PRO A 60 -3.48 -3.58 -7.47
N ALA A 61 -4.13 -2.40 -7.45
CA ALA A 61 -3.68 -1.25 -6.67
C ALA A 61 -3.55 -1.61 -5.18
N VAL A 62 -4.58 -2.27 -4.64
CA VAL A 62 -4.62 -2.69 -3.23
C VAL A 62 -3.61 -3.82 -2.97
N ALA A 63 -3.55 -4.83 -3.84
CA ALA A 63 -2.61 -5.95 -3.71
C ALA A 63 -1.14 -5.50 -3.76
N THR A 64 -0.82 -4.48 -4.58
CA THR A 64 0.53 -3.92 -4.70
C THR A 64 0.81 -2.78 -3.73
N ARG A 65 -0.18 -2.35 -2.94
CA ARG A 65 -0.12 -1.18 -2.03
C ARG A 65 0.22 0.13 -2.76
N GLN A 66 -0.20 0.25 -3.98
CA GLN A 66 0.01 1.42 -4.82
C GLN A 66 -1.25 2.29 -4.87
N TYR A 67 -1.72 2.68 -3.70
CA TYR A 67 -2.86 3.57 -3.50
C TYR A 67 -2.66 4.44 -2.27
N SER A 68 -3.41 5.53 -2.20
CA SER A 68 -3.55 6.36 -1.01
C SER A 68 -4.99 6.85 -0.90
N VAL A 69 -5.54 6.83 0.32
CA VAL A 69 -6.90 7.29 0.61
C VAL A 69 -6.82 8.45 1.57
N ALA A 70 -7.52 9.52 1.27
CA ALA A 70 -7.76 10.62 2.20
C ALA A 70 -9.10 10.40 2.89
N GLU A 71 -9.10 10.55 4.20
CA GLU A 71 -10.28 10.48 5.03
C GLU A 71 -10.56 11.85 5.65
N SER A 72 -11.81 12.15 5.85
CA SER A 72 -12.26 13.32 6.61
C SER A 72 -13.22 12.87 7.70
N GLN A 73 -13.04 13.42 8.88
CA GLN A 73 -13.94 13.22 9.99
C GLN A 73 -14.73 14.52 10.20
N PRO A 74 -16.00 14.56 9.80
CA PRO A 74 -16.84 15.71 10.09
C PRO A 74 -16.96 15.94 11.59
N ASN A 75 -17.04 17.19 12.02
CA ASN A 75 -17.19 17.54 13.43
C ASN A 75 -18.40 16.81 14.04
N GLY A 76 -18.15 16.05 15.11
CA GLY A 76 -19.18 15.28 15.82
C GLY A 76 -19.48 13.89 15.22
N ALA A 77 -18.79 13.46 14.19
CA ALA A 77 -18.91 12.09 13.68
C ALA A 77 -17.89 11.15 14.34
N ASP A 78 -18.34 9.97 14.75
CA ASP A 78 -17.45 8.94 15.33
C ASP A 78 -16.62 8.20 14.27
N LEU A 79 -16.98 8.33 12.99
CA LEU A 79 -16.37 7.59 11.90
C LEU A 79 -15.75 8.52 10.86
N ALA A 80 -14.47 8.28 10.52
CA ALA A 80 -13.82 8.92 9.40
C ALA A 80 -14.34 8.32 8.07
N MET A 81 -14.67 9.20 7.12
CA MET A 81 -15.21 8.82 5.83
C MET A 81 -14.19 9.09 4.71
N PRO A 82 -14.04 8.19 3.73
CA PRO A 82 -13.17 8.43 2.60
C PRO A 82 -13.72 9.58 1.74
N VAL A 83 -12.84 10.53 1.40
CA VAL A 83 -13.18 11.71 0.60
C VAL A 83 -12.47 11.72 -0.75
N ALA A 84 -11.27 11.14 -0.84
CA ALA A 84 -10.54 10.97 -2.10
C ALA A 84 -9.62 9.76 -2.04
N ALA A 85 -9.33 9.19 -3.21
CA ALA A 85 -8.31 8.17 -3.38
C ALA A 85 -7.51 8.40 -4.66
N ILE A 86 -6.25 8.05 -4.64
CA ILE A 86 -5.36 7.99 -5.80
C ILE A 86 -4.77 6.58 -5.90
N MET A 87 -4.62 6.11 -7.13
CA MET A 87 -3.99 4.82 -7.45
C MET A 87 -2.91 5.04 -8.50
N TRP A 88 -1.74 4.45 -8.30
CA TRP A 88 -0.61 4.57 -9.21
C TRP A 88 0.02 3.22 -9.47
N ALA A 89 0.78 3.11 -10.55
CA ALA A 89 1.58 1.94 -10.88
C ALA A 89 3.03 2.34 -11.07
N CYS A 90 3.96 1.40 -10.88
CA CYS A 90 5.37 1.56 -11.22
C CYS A 90 5.66 0.65 -12.41
N VAL A 91 5.75 1.23 -13.60
CA VAL A 91 5.80 0.49 -14.86
C VAL A 91 7.20 0.43 -15.46
N SER A 92 7.44 -0.56 -16.33
CA SER A 92 8.66 -0.68 -17.12
C SER A 92 8.66 0.32 -18.30
N PRO A 93 9.83 0.58 -18.92
CA PRO A 93 9.91 1.45 -20.11
C PRO A 93 9.03 0.99 -21.27
N GLU A 94 8.87 -0.31 -21.47
CA GLU A 94 8.05 -0.88 -22.54
C GLU A 94 6.56 -0.60 -22.28
N VAL A 95 6.12 -0.74 -21.01
CA VAL A 95 4.75 -0.43 -20.61
C VAL A 95 4.52 1.08 -20.70
N ASP A 96 5.48 1.90 -20.27
CA ASP A 96 5.43 3.36 -20.35
C ASP A 96 5.24 3.83 -21.80
N ALA A 97 6.01 3.31 -22.75
CA ALA A 97 5.87 3.61 -24.16
C ALA A 97 4.47 3.26 -24.67
N ARG A 98 3.97 2.06 -24.37
CA ARG A 98 2.62 1.62 -24.75
C ARG A 98 1.53 2.52 -24.17
N LEU A 99 1.66 2.92 -22.89
CA LEU A 99 0.70 3.79 -22.22
C LEU A 99 0.69 5.21 -22.82
N SER A 100 1.88 5.72 -23.18
CA SER A 100 2.06 7.05 -23.77
C SER A 100 1.51 7.16 -25.20
N GLU A 101 1.56 6.09 -25.98
CA GLU A 101 1.06 6.03 -27.35
C GLU A 101 -0.44 5.79 -27.45
N ALA A 102 -1.06 5.28 -26.37
CA ALA A 102 -2.47 4.92 -26.40
C ALA A 102 -3.37 6.16 -26.42
N ARG A 103 -4.26 6.23 -27.42
CA ARG A 103 -5.28 7.30 -27.54
C ARG A 103 -6.40 7.18 -26.51
N GLU A 104 -6.69 5.95 -26.05
CA GLU A 104 -7.66 5.65 -25.02
C GLU A 104 -6.93 5.20 -23.75
N ARG A 105 -7.63 5.20 -22.60
CA ARG A 105 -7.05 4.73 -21.35
C ARG A 105 -6.68 3.24 -21.46
N PRO A 106 -5.40 2.90 -21.62
CA PRO A 106 -5.01 1.51 -21.73
C PRO A 106 -5.15 0.84 -20.36
N ARG A 107 -5.72 -0.36 -20.37
CA ARG A 107 -5.79 -1.17 -19.16
C ARG A 107 -4.43 -1.76 -18.84
N LEU A 108 -4.00 -1.58 -17.59
CA LEU A 108 -2.82 -2.26 -17.05
C LEU A 108 -3.17 -3.70 -16.69
N ARG A 109 -2.33 -4.64 -17.07
CA ARG A 109 -2.43 -6.02 -16.57
C ARG A 109 -1.96 -6.05 -15.12
N PRO A 110 -2.46 -6.96 -14.28
CA PRO A 110 -2.02 -7.06 -12.88
C PRO A 110 -0.50 -7.17 -12.72
N SER A 111 0.19 -7.86 -13.62
CA SER A 111 1.65 -8.01 -13.62
C SER A 111 2.41 -6.73 -13.98
N GLU A 112 1.76 -5.76 -14.64
CA GLU A 112 2.38 -4.52 -15.08
C GLU A 112 2.41 -3.45 -13.99
N TRP A 113 1.62 -3.60 -12.93
CA TRP A 113 1.53 -2.63 -11.84
C TRP A 113 2.86 -2.40 -11.10
N ARG A 114 3.71 -3.42 -11.06
CA ARG A 114 5.06 -3.37 -10.47
C ARG A 114 6.13 -3.85 -11.44
N SER A 115 5.99 -3.55 -12.71
CA SER A 115 6.92 -4.01 -13.75
C SER A 115 8.20 -3.19 -13.83
N GLY A 116 8.25 -1.99 -13.23
CA GLY A 116 9.41 -1.12 -13.31
C GLY A 116 9.41 -0.01 -12.26
N GLN A 117 10.05 1.11 -12.61
CA GLN A 117 10.27 2.24 -11.69
C GLN A 117 9.66 3.56 -12.20
N ILE A 118 8.98 3.55 -13.34
CA ILE A 118 8.36 4.74 -13.91
C ILE A 118 6.98 4.89 -13.27
N PRO A 119 6.74 5.95 -12.48
CA PRO A 119 5.45 6.14 -11.82
C PRO A 119 4.38 6.61 -12.79
N TRP A 120 3.26 5.91 -12.81
CA TRP A 120 2.06 6.26 -13.56
C TRP A 120 0.88 6.47 -12.63
N LEU A 121 0.25 7.64 -12.72
CA LEU A 121 -1.03 7.88 -12.06
C LEU A 121 -2.13 7.17 -12.86
N VAL A 122 -2.65 6.09 -12.30
CA VAL A 122 -3.67 5.26 -12.96
C VAL A 122 -5.04 5.90 -12.82
N GLU A 123 -5.41 6.30 -11.60
CA GLU A 123 -6.74 6.86 -11.34
C GLU A 123 -6.77 7.77 -10.11
N THR A 124 -7.69 8.73 -10.17
CA THR A 124 -8.08 9.57 -9.03
C THR A 124 -9.59 9.56 -8.88
N VAL A 125 -10.08 9.41 -7.65
CA VAL A 125 -11.51 9.34 -7.34
C VAL A 125 -11.82 10.21 -6.13
N GLY A 126 -12.98 10.85 -6.12
CA GLY A 126 -13.48 11.67 -5.01
C GLY A 126 -13.19 13.16 -5.17
N ASP A 127 -12.98 13.86 -4.05
CA ASP A 127 -12.76 15.32 -4.03
C ASP A 127 -11.42 15.71 -4.67
N ALA A 128 -11.46 16.62 -5.62
CA ALA A 128 -10.29 17.03 -6.40
C ALA A 128 -9.21 17.72 -5.54
N LYS A 129 -9.61 18.49 -4.51
CA LYS A 129 -8.65 19.19 -3.64
C LYS A 129 -7.93 18.19 -2.74
N ALA A 130 -8.67 17.24 -2.17
CA ALA A 130 -8.09 16.16 -1.36
C ALA A 130 -7.18 15.26 -2.21
N ALA A 131 -7.58 14.92 -3.44
CA ALA A 131 -6.77 14.15 -4.37
C ALA A 131 -5.46 14.88 -4.73
N ALA A 132 -5.50 16.20 -4.96
CA ALA A 132 -4.30 17.00 -5.23
C ALA A 132 -3.31 16.99 -4.04
N ILE A 133 -3.81 17.02 -2.80
CA ILE A 133 -2.99 16.91 -1.60
C ILE A 133 -2.31 15.53 -1.53
N LEU A 134 -3.07 14.45 -1.81
CA LEU A 134 -2.52 13.10 -1.85
C LEU A 134 -1.43 12.97 -2.90
N LEU A 135 -1.68 13.50 -4.11
CA LEU A 135 -0.73 13.47 -5.21
C LEU A 135 0.56 14.22 -4.86
N LYS A 136 0.46 15.41 -4.26
CA LYS A 136 1.61 16.15 -3.79
C LYS A 136 2.44 15.35 -2.79
N ARG A 137 1.80 14.76 -1.78
CA ARG A 137 2.47 13.88 -0.80
C ARG A 137 3.11 12.65 -1.44
N LEU A 138 2.47 12.08 -2.47
CA LEU A 138 2.99 10.94 -3.20
C LEU A 138 4.30 11.30 -3.91
N VAL A 139 4.33 12.45 -4.62
CA VAL A 139 5.54 12.93 -5.33
C VAL A 139 6.68 13.26 -4.36
N GLU A 140 6.37 13.88 -3.23
CA GLU A 140 7.36 14.29 -2.21
C GLU A 140 7.85 13.12 -1.33
N GLY A 141 7.10 12.03 -1.25
CA GLY A 141 7.35 10.95 -0.30
C GLY A 141 7.58 9.55 -0.87
N PRO A 142 6.53 8.72 -1.03
CA PRO A 142 6.70 7.28 -1.27
C PRO A 142 7.32 6.90 -2.60
N LEU A 143 7.09 7.68 -3.68
CA LEU A 143 7.71 7.43 -4.99
C LEU A 143 9.23 7.54 -4.92
N CYS A 144 9.75 8.51 -4.16
CA CYS A 144 11.18 8.66 -3.94
C CYS A 144 11.76 7.58 -3.03
N ARG A 145 10.99 7.05 -2.07
CA ARG A 145 11.42 5.94 -1.20
C ARG A 145 11.55 4.63 -1.98
N ASN A 146 10.60 4.30 -2.84
CA ASN A 146 10.68 3.10 -3.67
C ASN A 146 11.93 3.10 -4.57
N ARG A 147 12.33 4.27 -5.08
CA ARG A 147 13.57 4.39 -5.85
C ARG A 147 14.81 4.07 -5.00
N ARG A 148 14.88 4.52 -3.74
CA ARG A 148 16.03 4.28 -2.85
C ARG A 148 16.09 2.85 -2.31
N GLU A 149 14.95 2.24 -1.97
CA GLU A 149 14.91 0.86 -1.47
C GLU A 149 15.26 -0.16 -2.56
N ASN A 150 14.81 0.06 -3.79
CA ASN A 150 15.16 -0.81 -4.92
C ASN A 150 16.64 -0.67 -5.32
N ASP A 151 17.23 0.51 -5.22
CA ASP A 151 18.67 0.72 -5.42
C ASP A 151 19.52 0.02 -4.35
N CYS A 152 19.04 -0.01 -3.09
CA CYS A 152 19.69 -0.72 -2.00
C CYS A 152 19.55 -2.25 -2.13
N ALA A 153 18.42 -2.76 -2.62
CA ALA A 153 18.21 -4.18 -2.86
C ALA A 153 19.08 -4.70 -4.02
N GLY A 154 19.16 -3.93 -5.10
CA GLY A 154 20.03 -4.23 -6.24
C GLY A 154 21.52 -4.26 -5.87
N ARG A 155 22.00 -3.34 -5.04
CA ARG A 155 23.39 -3.33 -4.56
C ARG A 155 23.74 -4.51 -3.65
N ARG A 156 22.82 -5.00 -2.82
CA ARG A 156 23.06 -6.18 -1.98
C ARG A 156 23.19 -7.47 -2.80
N GLN A 157 22.49 -7.58 -3.90
CA GLN A 157 22.58 -8.76 -4.78
C GLN A 157 23.89 -8.81 -5.59
N VAL A 158 24.49 -7.67 -5.90
CA VAL A 158 25.77 -7.60 -6.64
C VAL A 158 26.97 -7.85 -5.71
N GLN A 159 26.88 -7.51 -4.42
CA GLN A 159 27.97 -7.67 -3.45
C GLN A 159 28.08 -9.06 -2.82
N GLY A 160 27.09 -9.93 -3.03
CA GLY A 160 27.06 -11.31 -2.50
C GLY A 160 27.80 -12.37 -3.33
N ARG A 161 28.48 -12.00 -4.42
CA ARG A 161 29.16 -12.97 -5.31
C ARG A 161 30.67 -12.88 -5.40
N ASN A 162 31.35 -12.23 -4.46
CA ASN A 162 32.82 -12.23 -4.43
C ASN A 162 33.34 -12.34 -3.00
N CYS A 163 33.27 -13.54 -2.43
CA CYS A 163 34.13 -14.00 -1.36
C CYS A 163 34.51 -15.47 -1.64
N ALA A 164 35.26 -15.69 -2.70
CA ALA A 164 36.08 -16.89 -2.81
C ALA A 164 37.49 -16.48 -2.36
N GLN A 165 37.90 -17.00 -1.23
CA GLN A 165 39.27 -16.92 -0.72
C GLN A 165 40.22 -17.68 -1.66
N PRO A 166 41.39 -17.17 -2.00
CA PRO A 166 42.50 -18.02 -2.41
C PRO A 166 43.22 -18.51 -1.14
N GLY A 167 43.17 -19.82 -0.96
CA GLY A 167 43.92 -20.53 0.07
C GLY A 167 45.43 -20.33 -0.11
N GLY A 168 46.09 -20.13 1.03
CA GLY A 168 47.51 -20.16 1.10
C GLY A 168 48.05 -21.57 0.88
N GLN A 169 49.14 -21.66 0.17
CA GLN A 169 50.10 -22.76 0.31
C GLN A 169 51.49 -22.18 0.37
N SER A 170 52.05 -22.28 1.53
CA SER A 170 53.48 -22.21 1.80
C SER A 170 54.12 -23.50 1.27
N HIS A 171 55.19 -23.42 0.53
CA HIS A 171 56.29 -24.41 0.49
C HIS A 171 57.58 -23.73 0.11
N GLU A 172 58.52 -23.81 1.03
CA GLU A 172 59.98 -24.03 0.94
C GLU A 172 60.75 -23.35 -0.17
#